data_c432d7c5f5d8c6dc9e38be01a13bac2b
#
_entry.id   c432d7c5f5d8c6dc9e38be01a13bac2b
#
_cell.length_a   1.000
_cell.length_b   1.000
_cell.length_c   1.000
_cell.angle_alpha   90.00
_cell.angle_beta   90.00
_cell.angle_gamma   90.00
#
_symmetry.space_group_name_H-M   'P 1'
#
loop_
_entity.id
_entity.type
_entity.pdbx_description
1 polymer ?
#
loop_
_entity_poly.entity_id
_entity_poly.type
_entity_poly.pdbx_seq_one_letter_code
_entity_poly.pdbx_strand_id
1 'polypeptide(L)'
;MAHLTEAAIQDAFLKLLSEQPFDKITVTQLVEECQITRRTFYYHYSDLYELLDTILRRETERALDEFETTGSWEECMITASRFAREHKRAVYHIYTSSHRLELEKHVDRISGEMMRSYVEAQAHGLRVSEADKKLVCDLYRFG
;
A
#
# COMPACT_ATOMS: atom_id res chain seq x y z
N MET A 1 -5.41 -18.69 13.57
CA MET A 1 -5.99 -17.74 14.56
C MET A 1 -5.40 -16.34 14.41
N ALA A 2 -4.08 -16.14 14.48
CA ALA A 2 -3.47 -14.82 14.32
C ALA A 2 -3.80 -14.12 12.99
N HIS A 3 -3.75 -14.82 11.86
CA HIS A 3 -4.10 -14.29 10.54
C HIS A 3 -5.56 -13.85 10.41
N LEU A 4 -6.49 -14.59 11.04
CA LEU A 4 -7.90 -14.21 11.06
C LEU A 4 -8.12 -12.91 11.85
N THR A 5 -7.41 -12.77 12.98
CA THR A 5 -7.46 -11.55 13.80
C THR A 5 -6.88 -10.35 13.05
N GLU A 6 -5.73 -10.50 12.39
CA GLU A 6 -5.14 -9.44 11.57
C GLU A 6 -6.07 -8.99 10.43
N ALA A 7 -6.67 -9.94 9.72
CA ALA A 7 -7.63 -9.66 8.67
C ALA A 7 -8.85 -8.89 9.21
N ALA A 8 -9.38 -9.31 10.35
CA ALA A 8 -10.52 -8.63 11.00
C ALA A 8 -10.16 -7.20 11.41
N ILE A 9 -8.97 -6.98 11.96
CA ILE A 9 -8.47 -5.63 12.31
C ILE A 9 -8.36 -4.75 11.06
N GLN A 10 -7.79 -5.27 9.99
CA GLN A 10 -7.62 -4.52 8.74
C GLN A 10 -8.96 -4.18 8.09
N ASP A 11 -9.90 -5.12 8.04
CA ASP A 11 -11.23 -4.89 7.49
C ASP A 11 -12.00 -3.85 8.31
N ALA A 12 -11.95 -3.93 9.63
CA ALA A 12 -12.58 -2.95 10.51
C ALA A 12 -11.95 -1.55 10.35
N PHE A 13 -10.64 -1.48 10.20
CA PHE A 13 -9.93 -0.22 9.98
C PHE A 13 -10.32 0.41 8.63
N LEU A 14 -10.37 -0.35 7.56
CA LEU A 14 -10.81 0.13 6.25
C LEU A 14 -12.27 0.58 6.27
N LYS A 15 -13.13 -0.11 7.02
CA LYS A 15 -14.52 0.31 7.23
C LYS A 15 -14.59 1.67 7.93
N LEU A 16 -13.86 1.85 9.04
CA LEU A 16 -13.82 3.13 9.75
C LEU A 16 -13.24 4.25 8.87
N LEU A 17 -12.19 3.97 8.10
CA LEU A 17 -11.63 4.91 7.13
C LEU A 17 -12.62 5.28 6.01
N SER A 18 -13.54 4.40 5.66
CA SER A 18 -14.59 4.73 4.69
C SER A 18 -15.63 5.71 5.26
N GLU A 19 -15.75 5.80 6.58
CA GLU A 19 -16.77 6.57 7.28
C GLU A 19 -16.25 7.91 7.81
N GLN A 20 -14.97 7.98 8.18
CA GLN A 20 -14.38 9.17 8.81
C GLN A 20 -12.88 9.33 8.47
N PRO A 21 -12.35 10.57 8.58
CA PRO A 21 -10.92 10.83 8.38
C PRO A 21 -10.05 10.04 9.34
N PHE A 22 -8.83 9.70 8.92
CA PHE A 22 -7.86 8.97 9.73
C PHE A 22 -7.64 9.62 11.11
N ASP A 23 -7.50 10.95 11.15
CA ASP A 23 -7.23 11.69 12.38
C ASP A 23 -8.32 11.57 13.44
N LYS A 24 -9.52 11.15 13.05
CA LYS A 24 -10.65 10.95 13.98
C LYS A 24 -10.80 9.50 14.44
N ILE A 25 -10.06 8.56 13.86
CA ILE A 25 -10.12 7.16 14.22
C ILE A 25 -9.26 6.94 15.47
N THR A 26 -9.80 6.18 16.43
CA THR A 26 -9.09 5.79 17.65
C THR A 26 -8.96 4.28 17.74
N VAL A 27 -7.96 3.82 18.51
CA VAL A 27 -7.82 2.39 18.81
C VAL A 27 -9.07 1.85 19.51
N THR A 28 -9.68 2.64 20.39
CA THR A 28 -10.92 2.26 21.08
C THR A 28 -12.04 1.95 20.08
N GLN A 29 -12.29 2.84 19.11
CA GLN A 29 -13.30 2.58 18.07
C GLN A 29 -13.00 1.31 17.27
N LEU A 30 -11.72 1.11 16.92
CA LEU A 30 -11.30 -0.03 16.14
C LEU A 30 -11.52 -1.35 16.89
N VAL A 31 -11.11 -1.43 18.16
CA VAL A 31 -11.26 -2.66 18.94
C VAL A 31 -12.72 -2.99 19.23
N GLU A 32 -13.56 -1.98 19.41
CA GLU A 32 -15.01 -2.15 19.53
C GLU A 32 -15.61 -2.69 18.22
N GLU A 33 -15.21 -2.16 17.09
CA GLU A 33 -15.67 -2.62 15.76
C GLU A 33 -15.28 -4.07 15.50
N CYS A 34 -14.05 -4.48 15.87
CA CYS A 34 -13.55 -5.85 15.71
C CYS A 34 -14.00 -6.80 16.83
N GLN A 35 -14.56 -6.30 17.92
CA GLN A 35 -14.88 -7.10 19.11
C GLN A 35 -13.64 -7.79 19.71
N ILE A 36 -12.53 -7.06 19.79
CA ILE A 36 -11.28 -7.51 20.41
C ILE A 36 -10.91 -6.59 21.57
N THR A 37 -9.90 -6.97 22.35
CA THR A 37 -9.36 -6.12 23.41
C THR A 37 -8.26 -5.20 22.88
N ARG A 38 -7.99 -4.08 23.56
CA ARG A 38 -6.84 -3.21 23.28
C ARG A 38 -5.53 -4.00 23.33
N ARG A 39 -5.41 -4.93 24.27
CA ARG A 39 -4.22 -5.80 24.38
C ARG A 39 -4.01 -6.62 23.11
N THR A 40 -5.07 -7.18 22.54
CA THR A 40 -5.01 -7.94 21.29
C THR A 40 -4.55 -7.04 20.13
N PHE A 41 -5.07 -5.82 20.05
CA PHE A 41 -4.62 -4.85 19.04
C PHE A 41 -3.11 -4.57 19.18
N TYR A 42 -2.63 -4.21 20.38
CA TYR A 42 -1.23 -3.88 20.63
C TYR A 42 -0.27 -5.08 20.54
N TYR A 43 -0.81 -6.30 20.56
CA TYR A 43 -0.03 -7.49 20.22
C TYR A 43 0.36 -7.51 18.74
N HIS A 44 -0.51 -7.02 17.84
CA HIS A 44 -0.31 -7.05 16.39
C HIS A 44 0.31 -5.75 15.85
N TYR A 45 -0.06 -4.61 16.40
CA TYR A 45 0.34 -3.28 15.90
C TYR A 45 0.66 -2.35 17.06
N SER A 46 1.72 -1.55 16.91
CA SER A 46 2.10 -0.54 17.91
C SER A 46 1.13 0.64 17.95
N ASP A 47 0.56 0.99 16.80
CA ASP A 47 -0.40 2.08 16.64
C ASP A 47 -1.18 1.97 15.32
N LEU A 48 -2.08 2.91 15.07
CA LEU A 48 -2.86 2.94 13.83
C LEU A 48 -2.01 3.27 12.60
N TYR A 49 -0.90 3.97 12.77
CA TYR A 49 0.03 4.27 11.68
C TYR A 49 0.70 2.98 11.17
N GLU A 50 1.18 2.13 12.08
CA GLU A 50 1.76 0.83 11.71
C GLU A 50 0.73 -0.06 11.01
N LEU A 51 -0.53 -0.02 11.45
CA LEU A 51 -1.62 -0.72 10.78
C LEU A 51 -1.82 -0.23 9.35
N LEU A 52 -1.87 1.09 9.14
CA LEU A 52 -1.97 1.69 7.81
C LEU A 52 -0.79 1.28 6.92
N ASP A 53 0.43 1.42 7.42
CA ASP A 53 1.65 1.06 6.70
C ASP A 53 1.65 -0.42 6.29
N THR A 54 1.22 -1.31 7.17
CA THR A 54 1.09 -2.74 6.88
C THR A 54 0.11 -3.01 5.75
N ILE A 55 -1.06 -2.36 5.76
CA ILE A 55 -2.06 -2.51 4.69
C ILE A 55 -1.49 -2.05 3.35
N LEU A 56 -0.86 -0.87 3.33
CA LEU A 56 -0.31 -0.30 2.10
C LEU A 56 0.86 -1.13 1.55
N ARG A 57 1.71 -1.67 2.41
CA ARG A 57 2.80 -2.58 1.99
C ARG A 57 2.26 -3.86 1.36
N ARG A 58 1.23 -4.47 1.94
CA ARG A 58 0.62 -5.69 1.39
C ARG A 58 0.04 -5.45 0.00
N GLU A 59 -0.56 -4.29 -0.22
CA GLU A 59 -1.06 -3.93 -1.55
C GLU A 59 0.06 -3.72 -2.56
N THR A 60 1.20 -3.12 -2.13
CA THR A 60 2.40 -3.02 -2.97
C THR A 60 2.94 -4.38 -3.36
N GLU A 61 3.14 -5.27 -2.40
CA GLU A 61 3.65 -6.62 -2.61
C GLU A 61 2.74 -7.40 -3.58
N ARG A 62 1.43 -7.29 -3.41
CA ARG A 62 0.45 -7.93 -4.29
C ARG A 62 0.56 -7.45 -5.73
N ALA A 63 0.72 -6.14 -5.94
CA ALA A 63 0.87 -5.57 -7.27
C ALA A 63 2.18 -6.00 -7.95
N LEU A 64 3.27 -6.06 -7.18
CA LEU A 64 4.57 -6.51 -7.68
C LEU A 64 4.57 -8.01 -8.01
N ASP A 65 3.97 -8.84 -7.17
CA ASP A 65 3.81 -10.27 -7.44
C ASP A 65 3.02 -10.52 -8.73
N GLU A 66 1.99 -9.73 -8.97
CA GLU A 66 1.22 -9.78 -10.21
C GLU A 66 2.10 -9.48 -11.42
N PHE A 67 2.94 -8.45 -11.33
CA PHE A 67 3.89 -8.13 -12.40
C PHE A 67 4.89 -9.26 -12.66
N GLU A 68 5.45 -9.85 -11.60
CA GLU A 68 6.39 -10.98 -11.72
C GLU A 68 5.73 -12.21 -12.35
N THR A 69 4.46 -12.45 -12.04
CA THR A 69 3.71 -13.60 -12.55
C THR A 69 3.30 -13.43 -14.00
N THR A 70 2.78 -12.26 -14.37
CA THR A 70 2.20 -12.02 -15.71
C THR A 70 3.20 -11.38 -16.68
N GLY A 71 4.19 -10.65 -16.16
CA GLY A 71 5.09 -9.81 -16.95
C GLY A 71 4.38 -8.64 -17.65
N SER A 72 3.10 -8.41 -17.34
CA SER A 72 2.27 -7.38 -17.93
C SER A 72 2.25 -6.11 -17.09
N TRP A 73 2.77 -5.03 -17.66
CA TRP A 73 2.67 -3.70 -17.08
C TRP A 73 1.21 -3.26 -16.85
N GLU A 74 0.35 -3.54 -17.83
CA GLU A 74 -1.07 -3.16 -17.76
C GLU A 74 -1.77 -3.87 -16.61
N GLU A 75 -1.57 -5.18 -16.45
CA GLU A 75 -2.17 -5.95 -15.35
C GLU A 75 -1.64 -5.50 -13.99
N CYS A 76 -0.36 -5.19 -13.89
CA CYS A 76 0.24 -4.64 -12.69
C CYS A 76 -0.42 -3.30 -12.30
N MET A 77 -0.60 -2.40 -13.28
CA MET A 77 -1.29 -1.12 -13.05
C MET A 77 -2.75 -1.31 -12.62
N ILE A 78 -3.45 -2.27 -13.21
CA ILE A 78 -4.82 -2.62 -12.81
C ILE A 78 -4.83 -3.11 -11.36
N THR A 79 -3.92 -4.00 -10.99
CA THR A 79 -3.82 -4.53 -9.63
C THR A 79 -3.45 -3.42 -8.62
N ALA A 80 -2.48 -2.57 -8.95
CA ALA A 80 -2.08 -1.45 -8.10
C ALA A 80 -3.23 -0.44 -7.89
N SER A 81 -4.06 -0.22 -8.90
CA SER A 81 -5.19 0.71 -8.81
C SER A 81 -6.44 0.08 -8.17
N ARG A 82 -6.51 -1.24 -8.07
CA ARG A 82 -7.68 -1.97 -7.54
C ARG A 82 -8.00 -1.53 -6.11
N PHE A 83 -7.01 -1.49 -5.24
CA PHE A 83 -7.19 -1.06 -3.84
C PHE A 83 -7.81 0.34 -3.78
N ALA A 84 -7.28 1.30 -4.53
CA ALA A 84 -7.79 2.66 -4.56
C ALA A 84 -9.23 2.75 -5.09
N ARG A 85 -9.58 1.89 -6.05
CA ARG A 85 -10.94 1.82 -6.60
C ARG A 85 -11.93 1.20 -5.62
N GLU A 86 -11.54 0.12 -4.97
CA GLU A 86 -12.38 -0.61 -4.00
C GLU A 86 -12.56 0.17 -2.69
N HIS A 87 -11.53 0.94 -2.28
CA HIS A 87 -11.50 1.69 -1.04
C HIS A 87 -11.42 3.21 -1.26
N LYS A 88 -12.13 3.70 -2.26
CA LYS A 88 -12.06 5.10 -2.70
C LYS A 88 -12.27 6.11 -1.57
N ARG A 89 -13.26 5.87 -0.70
CA ARG A 89 -13.54 6.76 0.43
C ARG A 89 -12.43 6.69 1.50
N ALA A 90 -11.92 5.50 1.77
CA ALA A 90 -10.80 5.32 2.70
C ALA A 90 -9.55 6.05 2.20
N VAL A 91 -9.19 5.90 0.94
CA VAL A 91 -8.07 6.62 0.32
C VAL A 91 -8.25 8.14 0.41
N TYR A 92 -9.46 8.63 0.12
CA TYR A 92 -9.76 10.06 0.28
C TYR A 92 -9.57 10.55 1.72
N HIS A 93 -10.03 9.79 2.70
CA HIS A 93 -9.90 10.14 4.12
C HIS A 93 -8.45 10.07 4.64
N ILE A 94 -7.61 9.21 4.06
CA ILE A 94 -6.16 9.22 4.33
C ILE A 94 -5.53 10.46 3.70
N TYR A 95 -5.85 10.74 2.44
CA TYR A 95 -5.31 11.86 1.68
C TYR A 95 -5.62 13.22 2.31
N THR A 96 -6.79 13.37 2.92
CA THR A 96 -7.23 14.59 3.58
C THR A 96 -6.82 14.68 5.06
N SER A 97 -6.06 13.71 5.57
CA SER A 97 -5.59 13.65 6.95
C SER A 97 -4.15 14.12 7.10
N SER A 98 -3.66 14.15 8.35
CA SER A 98 -2.25 14.40 8.67
C SER A 98 -1.32 13.30 8.12
N HIS A 99 -1.87 12.14 7.70
CA HIS A 99 -1.14 10.99 7.16
C HIS A 99 -1.10 10.95 5.62
N ARG A 100 -1.40 12.08 4.97
CA ARG A 100 -1.32 12.20 3.51
C ARG A 100 0.06 11.82 2.96
N LEU A 101 1.12 12.24 3.64
CA LEU A 101 2.49 11.97 3.22
C LEU A 101 2.80 10.47 3.15
N GLU A 102 2.23 9.66 4.04
CA GLU A 102 2.39 8.21 4.02
C GLU A 102 1.78 7.59 2.78
N LEU A 103 0.60 8.06 2.38
CA LEU A 103 -0.04 7.63 1.14
C LEU A 103 0.80 8.03 -0.08
N GLU A 104 1.31 9.24 -0.11
CA GLU A 104 2.17 9.73 -1.19
C GLU A 104 3.46 8.91 -1.30
N LYS A 105 4.11 8.62 -0.16
CA LYS A 105 5.29 7.74 -0.11
C LYS A 105 5.00 6.33 -0.60
N HIS A 106 3.82 5.79 -0.28
CA HIS A 106 3.40 4.48 -0.76
C HIS A 106 3.25 4.45 -2.28
N VAL A 107 2.56 5.44 -2.86
CA VAL A 107 2.39 5.57 -4.32
C VAL A 107 3.74 5.73 -5.00
N ASP A 108 4.62 6.57 -4.44
CA ASP A 108 5.97 6.80 -4.94
C ASP A 108 6.82 5.52 -4.93
N ARG A 109 6.75 4.75 -3.85
CA ARG A 109 7.46 3.47 -3.74
C ARG A 109 6.96 2.45 -4.76
N ILE A 110 5.64 2.27 -4.89
CA ILE A 110 5.04 1.38 -5.90
C ILE A 110 5.52 1.77 -7.29
N SER A 111 5.37 3.04 -7.65
CA SER A 111 5.74 3.55 -8.98
C SER A 111 7.23 3.33 -9.27
N GLY A 112 8.09 3.61 -8.27
CA GLY A 112 9.52 3.42 -8.39
C GLY A 112 9.94 1.95 -8.57
N GLU A 113 9.36 1.04 -7.80
CA GLU A 113 9.66 -0.39 -7.89
C GLU A 113 9.12 -1.02 -9.18
N MET A 114 7.91 -0.64 -9.59
CA MET A 114 7.34 -1.06 -10.86
C MET A 114 8.19 -0.59 -12.04
N MET A 115 8.61 0.67 -12.03
CA MET A 115 9.48 1.21 -13.09
C MET A 115 10.80 0.49 -13.12
N ARG A 116 11.43 0.23 -11.98
CA ARG A 116 12.68 -0.52 -11.89
C ARG A 116 12.53 -1.92 -12.48
N SER A 117 11.49 -2.66 -12.08
CA SER A 117 11.22 -4.00 -12.61
C SER A 117 11.01 -3.99 -14.11
N TYR A 118 10.29 -3.00 -14.63
CA TYR A 118 10.07 -2.83 -16.06
C TYR A 118 11.38 -2.57 -16.80
N VAL A 119 12.21 -1.63 -16.32
CA VAL A 119 13.51 -1.30 -16.93
C VAL A 119 14.44 -2.49 -16.89
N GLU A 120 14.50 -3.24 -15.79
CA GLU A 120 15.30 -4.47 -15.71
C GLU A 120 14.86 -5.51 -16.73
N ALA A 121 13.57 -5.71 -16.91
CA ALA A 121 13.02 -6.63 -17.89
C ALA A 121 13.38 -6.21 -19.33
N GLN A 122 13.27 -4.92 -19.65
CA GLN A 122 13.60 -4.38 -20.98
C GLN A 122 15.11 -4.37 -21.25
N ALA A 123 15.93 -4.18 -20.21
CA ALA A 123 17.39 -4.17 -20.34
C ALA A 123 18.01 -5.57 -20.37
N HIS A 124 17.21 -6.64 -20.17
CA HIS A 124 17.72 -8.01 -20.19
C HIS A 124 18.37 -8.34 -21.53
N GLY A 125 19.65 -8.78 -21.48
CA GLY A 125 20.44 -9.08 -22.67
C GLY A 125 21.07 -7.85 -23.34
N LEU A 126 20.83 -6.65 -22.86
CA LEU A 126 21.45 -5.42 -23.33
C LEU A 126 22.64 -5.02 -22.44
N ARG A 127 23.63 -4.35 -23.05
CA ARG A 127 24.77 -3.77 -22.31
C ARG A 127 24.37 -2.39 -21.78
N VAL A 128 23.67 -2.37 -20.67
CA VAL A 128 23.21 -1.14 -20.01
C VAL A 128 23.77 -1.12 -18.59
N SER A 129 24.40 0.00 -18.20
CA SER A 129 24.94 0.14 -16.85
C SER A 129 23.84 0.34 -15.83
N GLU A 130 24.13 0.03 -14.54
CA GLU A 130 23.19 0.31 -13.45
C GLU A 130 22.89 1.82 -13.31
N ALA A 131 23.88 2.67 -13.61
CA ALA A 131 23.69 4.12 -13.62
C ALA A 131 22.70 4.57 -14.70
N ASP A 132 22.77 3.99 -15.90
CA ASP A 132 21.84 4.30 -17.00
C ASP A 132 20.42 3.83 -16.68
N LYS A 133 20.27 2.63 -16.12
CA LYS A 133 18.96 2.12 -15.67
C LYS A 133 18.34 3.03 -14.62
N LYS A 134 19.13 3.45 -13.64
CA LYS A 134 18.68 4.39 -12.62
C LYS A 134 18.26 5.72 -13.21
N LEU A 135 19.04 6.26 -14.14
CA LEU A 135 18.72 7.50 -14.83
C LEU A 135 17.37 7.41 -15.56
N VAL A 136 17.14 6.32 -16.29
CA VAL A 136 15.85 6.08 -16.97
C VAL A 136 14.70 6.01 -15.98
N CYS A 137 14.84 5.27 -14.89
CA CYS A 137 13.81 5.20 -13.83
C CYS A 137 13.51 6.57 -13.25
N ASP A 138 14.53 7.36 -12.92
CA ASP A 138 14.37 8.69 -12.34
C ASP A 138 13.69 9.67 -13.32
N LEU A 139 14.03 9.62 -14.60
CA LEU A 139 13.40 10.44 -15.64
C LEU A 139 11.90 10.16 -15.77
N TYR A 140 11.50 8.90 -15.76
CA TYR A 140 10.08 8.53 -15.85
C TYR A 140 9.30 8.76 -14.55
N ARG A 141 10.00 8.77 -13.42
CA ARG A 141 9.36 9.01 -12.11
C ARG A 141 9.09 10.49 -11.85
N PHE A 142 9.98 11.38 -12.30
CA PHE A 142 9.92 12.81 -12.02
C PHE A 142 9.59 13.66 -13.27
N GLY A 143 9.46 13.06 -14.41
CA GLY A 143 9.01 13.67 -15.65
C GLY A 143 7.51 13.60 -15.80
#